data_46b19e9a9b44899ec4992ab55d99b2b3
#
_entry.id   46b19e9a9b44899ec4992ab55d99b2b3
#
_cell.length_a   1.000
_cell.length_b   1.000
_cell.length_c   1.000
_cell.angle_alpha   90.00
_cell.angle_beta   90.00
_cell.angle_gamma   90.00
#
_symmetry.space_group_name_H-M   'P 1'
#
loop_
_entity.id
_entity.type
_entity.pdbx_description
1 polymer ?
#
loop_
_entity_poly.entity_id
_entity_poly.type
_entity_poly.pdbx_seq_one_letter_code
_entity_poly.pdbx_strand_id
1 'polypeptide(L)'
;MEIINAIILGIIQGLTEFLPVSSSGHLEIAKAILGEGKVGEESMLMTVVLHFATALSTIFIFRKDLISIFGGLFQFKNNESFQFSLKIVLSMIPAALVGVFFNDEIEALFGGALTLVGVMLLLTGLLLFMADKAKASEKNVGIKDAILIGISQAIAILPGISRSGATISTSVLLGIDKEKSARFSFLMVVPLIFGKMVKDILSGEISITDTNFLPLIIGFIFAFFTGMFACKWMIKLVKNSQLKYFAYYCFAIGGIVIATQFI
;
A
#
# COMPACT_ATOMS: atom_id res chain seq x y z
N MET A 1 23.73 -1.06 -4.90
CA MET A 1 23.09 -1.22 -3.55
C MET A 1 23.76 -2.34 -2.77
N GLU A 2 24.02 -2.13 -1.49
CA GLU A 2 24.56 -3.18 -0.61
C GLU A 2 23.48 -4.21 -0.23
N ILE A 3 23.89 -5.46 0.01
CA ILE A 3 23.00 -6.56 0.39
C ILE A 3 22.22 -6.24 1.68
N ILE A 4 22.90 -5.62 2.66
CA ILE A 4 22.31 -5.24 3.94
C ILE A 4 21.16 -4.24 3.74
N ASN A 5 21.35 -3.24 2.88
CA ASN A 5 20.33 -2.25 2.54
C ASN A 5 19.11 -2.91 1.89
N ALA A 6 19.34 -3.87 0.97
CA ALA A 6 18.27 -4.63 0.34
C ALA A 6 17.45 -5.45 1.36
N ILE A 7 18.10 -6.08 2.35
CA ILE A 7 17.42 -6.78 3.44
C ILE A 7 16.56 -5.82 4.26
N ILE A 8 17.13 -4.68 4.67
CA ILE A 8 16.43 -3.67 5.47
C ILE A 8 15.22 -3.14 4.73
N LEU A 9 15.39 -2.72 3.47
CA LEU A 9 14.30 -2.21 2.64
C LEU A 9 13.23 -3.28 2.39
N GLY A 10 13.63 -4.54 2.16
CA GLY A 10 12.72 -5.67 2.02
C GLY A 10 11.86 -5.90 3.26
N ILE A 11 12.46 -5.89 4.45
CA ILE A 11 11.74 -6.03 5.72
C ILE A 11 10.78 -4.85 5.93
N ILE A 12 11.27 -3.61 5.73
CA ILE A 12 10.46 -2.40 5.88
C ILE A 12 9.26 -2.46 4.93
N GLN A 13 9.48 -2.73 3.65
CA GLN A 13 8.39 -2.83 2.67
C GLN A 13 7.39 -3.90 3.07
N GLY A 14 7.86 -5.13 3.37
CA GLY A 14 6.98 -6.23 3.71
C GLY A 14 6.11 -5.96 4.94
N LEU A 15 6.66 -5.32 5.96
CA LEU A 15 5.90 -4.94 7.15
C LEU A 15 4.94 -3.79 6.87
N THR A 16 5.43 -2.69 6.30
CA THR A 16 4.69 -1.42 6.21
C THR A 16 3.69 -1.37 5.07
N GLU A 17 3.75 -2.26 4.08
CA GLU A 17 2.77 -2.36 3.01
C GLU A 17 1.38 -2.77 3.54
N PHE A 18 1.34 -3.69 4.48
CA PHE A 18 0.10 -4.20 5.06
C PHE A 18 -0.31 -3.45 6.32
N LEU A 19 0.66 -3.08 7.16
CA LEU A 19 0.40 -2.23 8.31
C LEU A 19 0.01 -0.83 7.84
N PRO A 20 -0.97 -0.18 8.47
CA PRO A 20 -1.50 1.09 7.97
C PRO A 20 -0.62 2.28 8.38
N VAL A 21 0.69 2.21 8.04
CA VAL A 21 1.71 3.17 8.47
C VAL A 21 2.49 3.81 7.32
N SER A 22 2.10 3.57 6.07
CA SER A 22 2.73 4.08 4.84
C SER A 22 4.06 3.43 4.49
N SER A 23 4.04 2.44 3.59
CA SER A 23 5.26 1.80 3.06
C SER A 23 6.12 2.80 2.28
N SER A 24 5.53 3.62 1.42
CA SER A 24 6.25 4.65 0.66
C SER A 24 6.96 5.64 1.58
N GLY A 25 6.28 6.14 2.61
CA GLY A 25 6.89 7.04 3.59
C GLY A 25 8.06 6.40 4.34
N HIS A 26 7.92 5.15 4.77
CA HIS A 26 8.99 4.43 5.46
C HIS A 26 10.17 4.08 4.56
N LEU A 27 9.92 3.76 3.28
CA LEU A 27 10.99 3.57 2.31
C LEU A 27 11.77 4.86 2.07
N GLU A 28 11.10 6.01 1.95
CA GLU A 28 11.78 7.32 1.80
C GLU A 28 12.61 7.66 3.04
N ILE A 29 12.08 7.45 4.24
CA ILE A 29 12.84 7.64 5.50
C ILE A 29 14.05 6.69 5.55
N ALA A 30 13.85 5.41 5.22
CA ALA A 30 14.92 4.42 5.25
C ALA A 30 16.03 4.73 4.23
N LYS A 31 15.67 5.11 3.00
CA LYS A 31 16.61 5.53 1.97
C LYS A 31 17.45 6.74 2.41
N ALA A 32 16.79 7.74 3.04
CA ALA A 32 17.48 8.91 3.56
C ALA A 32 18.50 8.53 4.65
N ILE A 33 18.14 7.63 5.58
CA ILE A 33 19.03 7.17 6.66
C ILE A 33 20.19 6.32 6.12
N LEU A 34 19.93 5.48 5.12
CA LEU A 34 20.94 4.61 4.51
C LEU A 34 21.85 5.33 3.51
N GLY A 35 21.65 6.63 3.30
CA GLY A 35 22.44 7.43 2.32
C GLY A 35 22.12 7.12 0.85
N GLU A 36 21.03 6.40 0.58
CA GLU A 36 20.56 6.05 -0.76
C GLU A 36 19.50 7.05 -1.28
N GLY A 37 19.49 8.26 -0.74
CA GLY A 37 18.49 9.29 -1.01
C GLY A 37 18.55 9.96 -2.39
N LYS A 38 19.43 9.53 -3.29
CA LYS A 38 19.38 9.95 -4.69
C LYS A 38 18.57 8.94 -5.48
N VAL A 39 17.48 9.41 -6.08
CA VAL A 39 16.63 8.64 -7.00
C VAL A 39 17.48 8.24 -8.22
N GLY A 40 18.14 7.08 -8.14
CA GLY A 40 18.77 6.43 -9.28
C GLY A 40 17.85 5.33 -9.79
N GLU A 41 18.05 4.92 -11.04
CA GLU A 41 17.31 3.83 -11.68
C GLU A 41 17.30 2.54 -10.83
N GLU A 42 18.42 2.21 -10.17
CA GLU A 42 18.50 1.06 -9.24
C GLU A 42 17.55 1.18 -8.04
N SER A 43 17.37 2.39 -7.50
CA SER A 43 16.45 2.62 -6.37
C SER A 43 14.99 2.48 -6.79
N MET A 44 14.66 2.89 -8.02
CA MET A 44 13.31 2.72 -8.59
C MET A 44 13.02 1.24 -8.86
N LEU A 45 13.93 0.53 -9.51
CA LEU A 45 13.81 -0.91 -9.78
C LEU A 45 13.65 -1.71 -8.49
N MET A 46 14.44 -1.40 -7.44
CA MET A 46 14.29 -2.03 -6.13
C MET A 46 12.88 -1.80 -5.58
N THR A 47 12.38 -0.57 -5.62
CA THR A 47 11.04 -0.24 -5.13
C THR A 47 9.95 -1.05 -5.85
N VAL A 48 10.03 -1.18 -7.18
CA VAL A 48 9.10 -1.99 -7.98
C VAL A 48 9.16 -3.46 -7.58
N VAL A 49 10.37 -4.02 -7.42
CA VAL A 49 10.59 -5.42 -7.02
C VAL A 49 10.01 -5.70 -5.63
N LEU A 50 10.21 -4.78 -4.69
CA LEU A 50 9.67 -4.91 -3.33
C LEU A 50 8.13 -4.86 -3.30
N HIS A 51 7.50 -3.98 -4.09
CA HIS A 51 6.04 -3.93 -4.23
C HIS A 51 5.50 -5.19 -4.90
N PHE A 52 6.21 -5.71 -5.91
CA PHE A 52 5.83 -6.99 -6.53
C PHE A 52 5.86 -8.15 -5.53
N ALA A 53 6.91 -8.22 -4.70
CA ALA A 53 7.02 -9.23 -3.66
C ALA A 53 5.82 -9.19 -2.69
N THR A 54 5.41 -8.00 -2.27
CA THR A 54 4.25 -7.82 -1.38
C THR A 54 2.92 -8.08 -2.08
N ALA A 55 2.79 -7.78 -3.38
CA ALA A 55 1.63 -8.18 -4.17
C ALA A 55 1.49 -9.71 -4.26
N LEU A 56 2.61 -10.43 -4.46
CA LEU A 56 2.61 -11.89 -4.43
C LEU A 56 2.30 -12.44 -3.03
N SER A 57 2.73 -11.78 -1.96
CA SER A 57 2.34 -12.13 -0.59
C SER A 57 0.82 -12.04 -0.41
N THR A 58 0.19 -10.99 -0.95
CA THR A 58 -1.27 -10.85 -0.93
C THR A 58 -1.96 -11.98 -1.69
N ILE A 59 -1.49 -12.28 -2.91
CA ILE A 59 -2.02 -13.39 -3.72
C ILE A 59 -1.93 -14.71 -2.95
N PHE A 60 -0.79 -14.98 -2.32
CA PHE A 60 -0.59 -16.22 -1.57
C PHE A 60 -1.53 -16.32 -0.35
N ILE A 61 -1.71 -15.23 0.40
CA ILE A 61 -2.59 -15.19 1.57
C ILE A 61 -4.05 -15.33 1.16
N PHE A 62 -4.48 -14.59 0.13
CA PHE A 62 -5.87 -14.56 -0.35
C PHE A 62 -6.13 -15.54 -1.50
N ARG A 63 -5.26 -16.56 -1.73
CA ARG A 63 -5.39 -17.48 -2.86
C ARG A 63 -6.76 -18.17 -2.94
N LYS A 64 -7.36 -18.52 -1.81
CA LYS A 64 -8.68 -19.15 -1.78
C LYS A 64 -9.78 -18.17 -2.22
N ASP A 65 -9.70 -16.91 -1.77
CA ASP A 65 -10.59 -15.85 -2.20
C ASP A 65 -10.46 -15.59 -3.70
N LEU A 66 -9.22 -15.48 -4.19
CA LEU A 66 -8.95 -15.27 -5.61
C LEU A 66 -9.45 -16.42 -6.48
N ILE A 67 -9.21 -17.67 -6.09
CA ILE A 67 -9.74 -18.84 -6.81
C ILE A 67 -11.28 -18.80 -6.85
N SER A 68 -11.93 -18.48 -5.73
CA SER A 68 -13.39 -18.34 -5.66
C SER A 68 -13.90 -17.21 -6.56
N ILE A 69 -13.24 -16.03 -6.54
CA ILE A 69 -13.60 -14.88 -7.37
C ILE A 69 -13.46 -15.24 -8.86
N PHE A 70 -12.31 -15.78 -9.27
CA PHE A 70 -12.10 -16.20 -10.66
C PHE A 70 -13.08 -17.27 -11.09
N GLY A 71 -13.28 -18.33 -10.27
CA GLY A 71 -14.25 -19.37 -10.56
C GLY A 71 -15.68 -18.86 -10.72
N GLY A 72 -16.06 -17.84 -9.95
CA GLY A 72 -17.36 -17.16 -10.08
C GLY A 72 -17.46 -16.28 -11.33
N LEU A 73 -16.37 -15.62 -11.73
CA LEU A 73 -16.33 -14.80 -12.96
C LEU A 73 -16.50 -15.64 -14.22
N PHE A 74 -15.87 -16.82 -14.28
CA PHE A 74 -16.00 -17.75 -15.42
C PHE A 74 -17.41 -18.33 -15.60
N GLN A 75 -18.31 -18.13 -14.63
CA GLN A 75 -19.73 -18.48 -14.79
C GLN A 75 -20.51 -17.48 -15.69
N PHE A 76 -19.92 -16.32 -16.00
CA PHE A 76 -20.55 -15.25 -16.79
C PHE A 76 -21.94 -14.86 -16.28
N LYS A 77 -22.15 -14.88 -14.97
CA LYS A 77 -23.41 -14.54 -14.30
C LYS A 77 -23.20 -13.35 -13.35
N ASN A 78 -24.26 -12.61 -13.10
CA ASN A 78 -24.26 -11.55 -12.09
C ASN A 78 -24.34 -12.16 -10.67
N ASN A 79 -23.24 -12.79 -10.25
CA ASN A 79 -23.06 -13.41 -8.94
C ASN A 79 -22.24 -12.51 -7.99
N GLU A 80 -22.04 -12.95 -6.75
CA GLU A 80 -21.26 -12.20 -5.76
C GLU A 80 -19.81 -11.91 -6.21
N SER A 81 -19.16 -12.85 -6.90
CA SER A 81 -17.81 -12.70 -7.42
C SER A 81 -17.74 -11.59 -8.48
N PHE A 82 -18.70 -11.53 -9.40
CA PHE A 82 -18.81 -10.47 -10.40
C PHE A 82 -19.02 -9.11 -9.73
N GLN A 83 -19.97 -9.02 -8.78
CA GLN A 83 -20.26 -7.80 -8.04
C GLN A 83 -19.05 -7.32 -7.22
N PHE A 84 -18.31 -8.24 -6.60
CA PHE A 84 -17.09 -7.91 -5.87
C PHE A 84 -15.99 -7.38 -6.80
N SER A 85 -15.76 -8.06 -7.92
CA SER A 85 -14.77 -7.63 -8.92
C SER A 85 -15.13 -6.28 -9.55
N LEU A 86 -16.39 -6.03 -9.83
CA LEU A 86 -16.88 -4.74 -10.34
C LEU A 86 -16.55 -3.61 -9.33
N LYS A 87 -16.77 -3.83 -8.04
CA LYS A 87 -16.45 -2.85 -6.99
C LYS A 87 -14.95 -2.60 -6.90
N ILE A 88 -14.11 -3.64 -7.03
CA ILE A 88 -12.65 -3.48 -7.11
C ILE A 88 -12.28 -2.61 -8.31
N VAL A 89 -12.78 -2.91 -9.50
CA VAL A 89 -12.48 -2.12 -10.71
C VAL A 89 -12.92 -0.66 -10.54
N LEU A 90 -14.13 -0.42 -10.04
CA LEU A 90 -14.64 0.93 -9.79
C LEU A 90 -13.76 1.69 -8.78
N SER A 91 -13.25 1.02 -7.75
CA SER A 91 -12.38 1.64 -6.75
C SER A 91 -10.97 1.93 -7.28
N MET A 92 -10.54 1.29 -8.36
CA MET A 92 -9.25 1.56 -8.98
C MET A 92 -9.28 2.80 -9.89
N ILE A 93 -10.44 3.15 -10.47
CA ILE A 93 -10.55 4.22 -11.46
C ILE A 93 -10.00 5.56 -10.95
N PRO A 94 -10.36 6.09 -9.75
CA PRO A 94 -9.83 7.36 -9.28
C PRO A 94 -8.31 7.38 -9.17
N ALA A 95 -7.72 6.32 -8.61
CA ALA A 95 -6.27 6.21 -8.47
C ALA A 95 -5.56 6.04 -9.82
N ALA A 96 -6.14 5.28 -10.75
CA ALA A 96 -5.61 5.13 -12.10
C ALA A 96 -5.62 6.47 -12.86
N LEU A 97 -6.70 7.24 -12.78
CA LEU A 97 -6.79 8.56 -13.40
C LEU A 97 -5.70 9.50 -12.84
N VAL A 98 -5.57 9.56 -11.51
CA VAL A 98 -4.52 10.39 -10.89
C VAL A 98 -3.13 9.93 -11.30
N GLY A 99 -2.85 8.62 -11.29
CA GLY A 99 -1.55 8.07 -11.68
C GLY A 99 -1.20 8.20 -13.17
N VAL A 100 -2.20 8.40 -14.06
CA VAL A 100 -1.97 8.62 -15.49
C VAL A 100 -1.82 10.11 -15.82
N PHE A 101 -2.68 10.97 -15.25
CA PHE A 101 -2.71 12.38 -15.61
C PHE A 101 -1.75 13.26 -14.80
N PHE A 102 -1.31 12.80 -13.62
CA PHE A 102 -0.47 13.56 -12.69
C PHE A 102 0.81 12.79 -12.32
N ASN A 103 1.33 11.96 -13.23
CA ASN A 103 2.50 11.12 -12.94
C ASN A 103 3.73 11.96 -12.55
N ASP A 104 4.04 12.97 -13.35
CA ASP A 104 5.24 13.80 -13.16
C ASP A 104 5.17 14.62 -11.87
N GLU A 105 3.97 15.14 -11.53
CA GLU A 105 3.72 15.87 -10.29
C GLU A 105 3.83 14.94 -9.08
N ILE A 106 3.37 13.70 -9.21
CA ILE A 106 3.48 12.70 -8.15
C ILE A 106 4.95 12.32 -7.95
N GLU A 107 5.69 12.03 -9.02
CA GLU A 107 7.10 11.67 -8.93
C GLU A 107 7.96 12.77 -8.30
N ALA A 108 7.64 14.04 -8.59
CA ALA A 108 8.30 15.18 -7.96
C ALA A 108 8.11 15.27 -6.44
N LEU A 109 7.09 14.61 -5.89
CA LEU A 109 6.84 14.54 -4.44
C LEU A 109 7.66 13.42 -3.74
N PHE A 110 8.21 12.48 -4.52
CA PHE A 110 9.15 11.48 -4.05
C PHE A 110 10.59 11.98 -4.22
N GLY A 111 11.50 11.47 -3.44
CA GLY A 111 12.91 11.88 -3.55
C GLY A 111 13.33 12.95 -2.53
N GLY A 112 12.91 12.78 -1.26
CA GLY A 112 13.47 13.53 -0.14
C GLY A 112 12.53 14.59 0.46
N ALA A 113 11.27 14.65 0.08
CA ALA A 113 10.28 15.54 0.71
C ALA A 113 9.86 15.04 2.11
N LEU A 114 10.84 14.84 3.02
CA LEU A 114 10.61 14.23 4.33
C LEU A 114 9.61 15.01 5.18
N THR A 115 9.58 16.34 5.09
CA THR A 115 8.55 17.15 5.77
C THR A 115 7.15 16.77 5.31
N LEU A 116 6.95 16.60 4.00
CA LEU A 116 5.68 16.16 3.43
C LEU A 116 5.32 14.77 3.96
N VAL A 117 6.27 13.82 3.93
CA VAL A 117 6.09 12.47 4.47
C VAL A 117 5.64 12.52 5.93
N GLY A 118 6.28 13.35 6.75
CA GLY A 118 5.93 13.53 8.16
C GLY A 118 4.50 14.05 8.35
N VAL A 119 4.11 15.10 7.62
CA VAL A 119 2.74 15.65 7.67
C VAL A 119 1.70 14.61 7.20
N MET A 120 1.98 13.88 6.13
CA MET A 120 1.09 12.85 5.60
C MET A 120 0.96 11.64 6.55
N LEU A 121 2.02 11.31 7.32
CA LEU A 121 1.94 10.33 8.41
C LEU A 121 1.01 10.81 9.53
N LEU A 122 1.06 12.09 9.91
CA LEU A 122 0.13 12.64 10.91
C LEU A 122 -1.33 12.54 10.43
N LEU A 123 -1.60 12.83 9.16
CA LEU A 123 -2.93 12.65 8.56
C LEU A 123 -3.37 11.18 8.56
N THR A 124 -2.46 10.25 8.23
CA THR A 124 -2.72 8.81 8.34
C THR A 124 -3.08 8.42 9.77
N GLY A 125 -2.33 8.91 10.76
CA GLY A 125 -2.62 8.71 12.18
C GLY A 125 -4.01 9.21 12.58
N LEU A 126 -4.41 10.39 12.11
CA LEU A 126 -5.73 10.95 12.37
C LEU A 126 -6.85 10.09 11.78
N LEU A 127 -6.73 9.64 10.55
CA LEU A 127 -7.70 8.75 9.90
C LEU A 127 -7.86 7.43 10.67
N LEU A 128 -6.75 6.82 11.06
CA LEU A 128 -6.75 5.57 11.84
C LEU A 128 -7.38 5.75 13.23
N PHE A 129 -7.09 6.87 13.89
CA PHE A 129 -7.64 7.18 15.19
C PHE A 129 -9.16 7.38 15.13
N MET A 130 -9.66 8.03 14.07
CA MET A 130 -11.10 8.19 13.83
C MET A 130 -11.76 6.83 13.53
N ALA A 131 -11.14 6.01 12.68
CA ALA A 131 -11.66 4.70 12.31
C ALA A 131 -11.69 3.71 13.49
N ASP A 132 -10.73 3.79 14.42
CA ASP A 132 -10.72 2.95 15.62
C ASP A 132 -11.96 3.15 16.48
N LYS A 133 -12.49 4.38 16.54
CA LYS A 133 -13.70 4.75 17.29
C LYS A 133 -15.01 4.39 16.60
N ALA A 134 -14.98 3.92 15.35
CA ALA A 134 -16.18 3.58 14.60
C ALA A 134 -16.87 2.36 15.22
N LYS A 135 -18.21 2.41 15.26
CA LYS A 135 -19.04 1.33 15.77
C LYS A 135 -18.87 0.06 14.93
N ALA A 136 -19.04 -1.09 15.59
CA ALA A 136 -19.10 -2.37 14.89
C ALA A 136 -20.28 -2.39 13.90
N SER A 137 -20.09 -3.03 12.74
CA SER A 137 -21.09 -3.14 11.68
C SER A 137 -20.90 -4.46 10.94
N GLU A 138 -21.95 -4.93 10.27
CA GLU A 138 -21.92 -6.08 9.37
C GLU A 138 -22.08 -5.68 7.89
N LYS A 139 -22.11 -4.37 7.60
CA LYS A 139 -22.32 -3.83 6.25
C LYS A 139 -21.25 -4.35 5.27
N ASN A 140 -21.70 -4.73 4.08
CA ASN A 140 -20.82 -5.06 2.95
C ASN A 140 -20.45 -3.79 2.16
N VAL A 141 -19.37 -3.85 1.39
CA VAL A 141 -18.99 -2.79 0.46
C VAL A 141 -20.07 -2.65 -0.62
N GLY A 142 -20.68 -1.47 -0.74
CA GLY A 142 -21.58 -1.09 -1.83
C GLY A 142 -20.83 -0.42 -2.99
N ILE A 143 -21.51 -0.16 -4.10
CA ILE A 143 -20.92 0.52 -5.28
C ILE A 143 -20.48 1.94 -4.93
N LYS A 144 -21.33 2.71 -4.22
CA LYS A 144 -20.98 4.07 -3.77
C LYS A 144 -19.78 4.05 -2.81
N ASP A 145 -19.74 3.08 -1.90
CA ASP A 145 -18.63 2.89 -0.97
C ASP A 145 -17.33 2.60 -1.73
N ALA A 146 -17.37 1.74 -2.76
CA ALA A 146 -16.21 1.40 -3.57
C ALA A 146 -15.61 2.65 -4.27
N ILE A 147 -16.43 3.56 -4.78
CA ILE A 147 -15.98 4.81 -5.39
C ILE A 147 -15.32 5.71 -4.34
N LEU A 148 -15.92 5.88 -3.15
CA LEU A 148 -15.37 6.70 -2.07
C LEU A 148 -14.05 6.12 -1.55
N ILE A 149 -13.95 4.80 -1.41
CA ILE A 149 -12.71 4.10 -1.08
C ILE A 149 -11.65 4.35 -2.18
N GLY A 150 -12.07 4.33 -3.45
CA GLY A 150 -11.20 4.62 -4.59
C GLY A 150 -10.67 6.07 -4.57
N ILE A 151 -11.49 7.04 -4.19
CA ILE A 151 -11.05 8.43 -4.01
C ILE A 151 -10.02 8.52 -2.87
N SER A 152 -10.26 7.86 -1.74
CA SER A 152 -9.28 7.83 -0.65
C SER A 152 -7.97 7.15 -1.06
N GLN A 153 -8.04 6.13 -1.93
CA GLN A 153 -6.86 5.49 -2.52
C GLN A 153 -6.09 6.45 -3.45
N ALA A 154 -6.79 7.25 -4.25
CA ALA A 154 -6.16 8.25 -5.11
C ALA A 154 -5.40 9.32 -4.28
N ILE A 155 -5.98 9.77 -3.18
CA ILE A 155 -5.30 10.68 -2.24
C ILE A 155 -4.09 10.00 -1.59
N ALA A 156 -4.18 8.70 -1.34
CA ALA A 156 -3.11 7.92 -0.72
C ALA A 156 -1.93 7.58 -1.68
N ILE A 157 -1.90 8.12 -2.89
CA ILE A 157 -0.72 8.14 -3.75
C ILE A 157 0.36 9.07 -3.17
N LEU A 158 -0.03 10.10 -2.42
CA LEU A 158 0.91 11.03 -1.77
C LEU A 158 1.85 10.28 -0.81
N PRO A 159 3.18 10.53 -0.88
CA PRO A 159 4.15 9.87 -0.01
C PRO A 159 3.88 10.21 1.46
N GLY A 160 3.85 9.19 2.32
CA GLY A 160 3.50 9.34 3.74
C GLY A 160 2.05 9.04 4.07
N ILE A 161 1.09 9.13 3.13
CA ILE A 161 -0.25 8.59 3.35
C ILE A 161 -0.19 7.07 3.17
N SER A 162 -0.66 6.35 4.18
CA SER A 162 -0.81 4.91 4.07
C SER A 162 -2.01 4.56 3.19
N ARG A 163 -1.78 3.88 2.06
CA ARG A 163 -2.84 3.41 1.19
C ARG A 163 -3.79 2.46 1.95
N SER A 164 -3.24 1.45 2.64
CA SER A 164 -4.05 0.54 3.47
C SER A 164 -4.74 1.28 4.63
N GLY A 165 -4.05 2.22 5.26
CA GLY A 165 -4.61 3.08 6.31
C GLY A 165 -5.79 3.91 5.81
N ALA A 166 -5.64 4.59 4.67
CA ALA A 166 -6.69 5.43 4.09
C ALA A 166 -7.90 4.61 3.65
N THR A 167 -7.69 3.52 2.90
CA THR A 167 -8.79 2.70 2.36
C THR A 167 -9.53 1.91 3.44
N ILE A 168 -8.83 1.34 4.42
CA ILE A 168 -9.46 0.64 5.55
C ILE A 168 -10.21 1.64 6.43
N SER A 169 -9.58 2.78 6.78
CA SER A 169 -10.23 3.80 7.61
C SER A 169 -11.46 4.37 6.95
N THR A 170 -11.39 4.74 5.66
CA THR A 170 -12.55 5.21 4.91
C THR A 170 -13.67 4.17 4.89
N SER A 171 -13.34 2.91 4.60
CA SER A 171 -14.32 1.81 4.61
C SER A 171 -15.03 1.69 5.96
N VAL A 172 -14.27 1.67 7.05
CA VAL A 172 -14.80 1.56 8.41
C VAL A 172 -15.65 2.77 8.79
N LEU A 173 -15.23 3.98 8.41
CA LEU A 173 -16.00 5.22 8.65
C LEU A 173 -17.30 5.29 7.83
N LEU A 174 -17.34 4.63 6.67
CA LEU A 174 -18.59 4.42 5.89
C LEU A 174 -19.50 3.34 6.51
N GLY A 175 -19.11 2.79 7.65
CA GLY A 175 -19.87 1.78 8.38
C GLY A 175 -19.73 0.37 7.82
N ILE A 176 -18.71 0.08 7.02
CA ILE A 176 -18.43 -1.27 6.51
C ILE A 176 -17.78 -2.10 7.63
N ASP A 177 -18.09 -3.39 7.66
CA ASP A 177 -17.47 -4.35 8.57
C ASP A 177 -15.93 -4.29 8.47
N LYS A 178 -15.24 -4.36 9.61
CA LYS A 178 -13.80 -4.17 9.70
C LYS A 178 -13.01 -5.25 8.95
N GLU A 179 -13.42 -6.52 9.04
CA GLU A 179 -12.75 -7.62 8.34
C GLU A 179 -12.97 -7.52 6.83
N LYS A 180 -14.20 -7.17 6.40
CA LYS A 180 -14.54 -6.95 4.99
C LYS A 180 -13.81 -5.73 4.43
N SER A 181 -13.62 -4.68 5.23
CA SER A 181 -12.82 -3.49 4.87
C SER A 181 -11.37 -3.85 4.58
N ALA A 182 -10.73 -4.61 5.46
CA ALA A 182 -9.35 -5.07 5.25
C ALA A 182 -9.23 -5.99 4.03
N ARG A 183 -10.14 -6.97 3.90
CA ARG A 183 -10.19 -7.88 2.74
C ARG A 183 -10.33 -7.12 1.43
N PHE A 184 -11.26 -6.17 1.35
CA PHE A 184 -11.45 -5.34 0.15
C PHE A 184 -10.21 -4.53 -0.18
N SER A 185 -9.63 -3.84 0.81
CA SER A 185 -8.42 -3.03 0.65
C SER A 185 -7.23 -3.85 0.15
N PHE A 186 -6.99 -5.04 0.70
CA PHE A 186 -5.85 -5.87 0.30
C PHE A 186 -6.05 -6.55 -1.06
N LEU A 187 -7.27 -6.94 -1.42
CA LEU A 187 -7.53 -7.51 -2.74
C LEU A 187 -7.52 -6.45 -3.84
N MET A 188 -7.96 -5.24 -3.56
CA MET A 188 -7.96 -4.11 -4.49
C MET A 188 -6.55 -3.69 -4.93
N VAL A 189 -5.55 -3.85 -4.05
CA VAL A 189 -4.18 -3.43 -4.37
C VAL A 189 -3.50 -4.33 -5.39
N VAL A 190 -3.86 -5.62 -5.44
CA VAL A 190 -3.22 -6.59 -6.33
C VAL A 190 -3.26 -6.13 -7.79
N PRO A 191 -4.43 -5.92 -8.41
CA PRO A 191 -4.47 -5.46 -9.80
C PRO A 191 -3.85 -4.06 -9.98
N LEU A 192 -3.87 -3.20 -8.96
CA LEU A 192 -3.28 -1.87 -9.04
C LEU A 192 -1.74 -1.93 -9.12
N ILE A 193 -1.09 -2.76 -8.28
CA ILE A 193 0.37 -2.96 -8.34
C ILE A 193 0.77 -3.57 -9.68
N PHE A 194 0.06 -4.59 -10.15
CA PHE A 194 0.34 -5.18 -11.45
C PHE A 194 0.16 -4.18 -12.60
N GLY A 195 -0.89 -3.35 -12.54
CA GLY A 195 -1.12 -2.29 -13.51
C GLY A 195 0.01 -1.26 -13.55
N LYS A 196 0.50 -0.82 -12.38
CA LYS A 196 1.65 0.07 -12.27
C LYS A 196 2.92 -0.59 -12.85
N MET A 197 3.20 -1.83 -12.48
CA MET A 197 4.37 -2.56 -13.01
C MET A 197 4.36 -2.67 -14.53
N VAL A 198 3.20 -3.01 -15.11
CA VAL A 198 3.06 -3.07 -16.59
C VAL A 198 3.33 -1.70 -17.20
N LYS A 199 2.83 -0.62 -16.60
CA LYS A 199 3.13 0.75 -17.05
C LYS A 199 4.64 1.03 -16.98
N ASP A 200 5.28 0.80 -15.84
CA ASP A 200 6.70 1.10 -15.60
C ASP A 200 7.62 0.30 -16.55
N ILE A 201 7.24 -0.93 -16.91
CA ILE A 201 7.96 -1.75 -17.91
C ILE A 201 7.77 -1.20 -19.33
N LEU A 202 6.53 -0.81 -19.69
CA LEU A 202 6.22 -0.34 -21.04
C LEU A 202 6.76 1.07 -21.32
N SER A 203 6.86 1.92 -20.30
CA SER A 203 7.41 3.28 -20.42
C SER A 203 8.93 3.29 -20.58
N GLY A 204 9.61 2.15 -20.34
CA GLY A 204 11.08 2.08 -20.38
C GLY A 204 11.78 2.78 -19.20
N GLU A 205 11.03 3.15 -18.17
CA GLU A 205 11.57 3.75 -16.93
C GLU A 205 12.46 2.77 -16.16
N ILE A 206 12.34 1.47 -16.45
CA ILE A 206 13.14 0.40 -15.84
C ILE A 206 14.20 -0.06 -16.81
N SER A 207 15.45 0.38 -16.61
CA SER A 207 16.61 -0.20 -17.30
C SER A 207 17.14 -1.41 -16.54
N ILE A 208 17.28 -2.55 -17.25
CA ILE A 208 17.78 -3.81 -16.68
C ILE A 208 19.27 -3.99 -17.04
N THR A 209 19.82 -3.14 -17.89
CA THR A 209 21.22 -3.21 -18.33
C THR A 209 22.16 -2.86 -17.17
N ASP A 210 23.15 -3.73 -16.93
CA ASP A 210 24.18 -3.61 -15.87
C ASP A 210 23.67 -3.72 -14.42
N THR A 211 22.47 -4.25 -14.20
CA THR A 211 21.90 -4.36 -12.86
C THR A 211 22.46 -5.58 -12.09
N ASN A 212 22.91 -5.33 -10.86
CA ASN A 212 23.23 -6.42 -9.94
C ASN A 212 21.91 -7.02 -9.37
N PHE A 213 21.53 -8.22 -9.85
CA PHE A 213 20.29 -8.88 -9.46
C PHE A 213 20.30 -9.43 -8.02
N LEU A 214 21.46 -9.63 -7.40
CA LEU A 214 21.56 -10.27 -6.09
C LEU A 214 20.85 -9.45 -4.99
N PRO A 215 21.06 -8.14 -4.84
CA PRO A 215 20.29 -7.32 -3.88
C PRO A 215 18.78 -7.33 -4.18
N LEU A 216 18.36 -7.33 -5.45
CA LEU A 216 16.95 -7.38 -5.83
C LEU A 216 16.28 -8.68 -5.37
N ILE A 217 16.93 -9.81 -5.60
CA ILE A 217 16.42 -11.14 -5.19
C ILE A 217 16.32 -11.21 -3.66
N ILE A 218 17.33 -10.72 -2.96
CA ILE A 218 17.35 -10.72 -1.50
C ILE A 218 16.24 -9.82 -0.95
N GLY A 219 16.13 -8.59 -1.44
CA GLY A 219 15.06 -7.67 -1.07
C GLY A 219 13.67 -8.27 -1.33
N PHE A 220 13.48 -8.89 -2.50
CA PHE A 220 12.25 -9.60 -2.83
C PHE A 220 11.91 -10.69 -1.81
N ILE A 221 12.86 -11.56 -1.48
CA ILE A 221 12.66 -12.66 -0.53
C ILE A 221 12.23 -12.12 0.84
N PHE A 222 12.95 -11.13 1.36
CA PHE A 222 12.61 -10.53 2.65
C PHE A 222 11.25 -9.82 2.62
N ALA A 223 10.95 -9.04 1.58
CA ALA A 223 9.65 -8.39 1.43
C ALA A 223 8.49 -9.41 1.31
N PHE A 224 8.69 -10.50 0.59
CA PHE A 224 7.68 -11.55 0.43
C PHE A 224 7.33 -12.21 1.76
N PHE A 225 8.33 -12.70 2.49
CA PHE A 225 8.07 -13.43 3.74
C PHE A 225 7.58 -12.51 4.87
N THR A 226 8.18 -11.34 5.04
CA THR A 226 7.71 -10.36 6.02
C THR A 226 6.32 -9.83 5.66
N GLY A 227 6.03 -9.67 4.36
CA GLY A 227 4.71 -9.31 3.86
C GLY A 227 3.65 -10.35 4.17
N MET A 228 3.93 -11.64 3.99
CA MET A 228 3.00 -12.70 4.38
C MET A 228 2.68 -12.68 5.88
N PHE A 229 3.70 -12.46 6.72
CA PHE A 229 3.52 -12.34 8.15
C PHE A 229 2.66 -11.10 8.50
N ALA A 230 3.04 -9.93 7.98
CA ALA A 230 2.36 -8.67 8.25
C ALA A 230 0.90 -8.67 7.78
N CYS A 231 0.62 -9.23 6.59
CA CYS A 231 -0.74 -9.36 6.05
C CYS A 231 -1.65 -10.15 6.99
N LYS A 232 -1.20 -11.35 7.41
CA LYS A 232 -1.97 -12.17 8.37
C LYS A 232 -2.17 -11.46 9.70
N TRP A 233 -1.14 -10.82 10.20
CA TRP A 233 -1.17 -10.10 11.47
C TRP A 233 -2.14 -8.92 11.40
N MET A 234 -2.07 -8.15 10.31
CA MET A 234 -2.95 -6.98 10.12
C MET A 234 -4.43 -7.35 10.06
N ILE A 235 -4.80 -8.42 9.36
CA ILE A 235 -6.20 -8.91 9.32
C ILE A 235 -6.72 -9.15 10.76
N LYS A 236 -5.90 -9.79 11.61
CA LYS A 236 -6.26 -10.05 13.01
C LYS A 236 -6.39 -8.75 13.82
N LEU A 237 -5.51 -7.78 13.61
CA LEU A 237 -5.52 -6.50 14.34
C LEU A 237 -6.73 -5.64 13.96
N VAL A 238 -7.09 -5.58 12.66
CA VAL A 238 -8.27 -4.84 12.19
C VAL A 238 -9.55 -5.43 12.77
N LYS A 239 -9.67 -6.76 12.76
CA LYS A 239 -10.80 -7.47 13.34
C LYS A 239 -10.97 -7.15 14.84
N ASN A 240 -9.87 -7.02 15.57
CA ASN A 240 -9.87 -6.72 17.00
C ASN A 240 -9.94 -5.21 17.32
N SER A 241 -10.21 -4.36 16.33
CA SER A 241 -10.32 -2.89 16.52
C SER A 241 -9.08 -2.27 17.18
N GLN A 242 -7.89 -2.60 16.71
CA GLN A 242 -6.62 -2.15 17.29
C GLN A 242 -5.90 -1.12 16.38
N LEU A 243 -6.65 -0.32 15.62
CA LEU A 243 -6.08 0.67 14.69
C LEU A 243 -5.40 1.84 15.42
N LYS A 244 -5.83 2.16 16.64
CA LYS A 244 -5.27 3.25 17.47
C LYS A 244 -3.76 3.11 17.72
N TYR A 245 -3.23 1.90 17.82
CA TYR A 245 -1.78 1.70 18.04
C TYR A 245 -0.98 2.17 16.83
N PHE A 246 -1.48 1.94 15.63
CA PHE A 246 -0.87 2.47 14.41
C PHE A 246 -1.04 3.99 14.29
N ALA A 247 -2.17 4.54 14.77
CA ALA A 247 -2.35 5.97 14.84
C ALA A 247 -1.27 6.64 15.71
N TYR A 248 -1.03 6.12 16.92
CA TYR A 248 0.03 6.61 17.80
C TYR A 248 1.42 6.46 17.19
N TYR A 249 1.68 5.34 16.52
CA TYR A 249 2.92 5.14 15.80
C TYR A 249 3.11 6.19 14.69
N CYS A 250 2.09 6.43 13.87
CA CYS A 250 2.14 7.44 12.80
C CYS A 250 2.35 8.86 13.38
N PHE A 251 1.72 9.21 14.50
CA PHE A 251 1.96 10.49 15.17
C PHE A 251 3.39 10.62 15.67
N ALA A 252 3.93 9.57 16.29
CA ALA A 252 5.30 9.59 16.80
C ALA A 252 6.32 9.72 15.66
N ILE A 253 6.24 8.85 14.64
CA ILE A 253 7.19 8.88 13.50
C ILE A 253 7.03 10.16 12.70
N GLY A 254 5.79 10.58 12.39
CA GLY A 254 5.54 11.83 11.67
C GLY A 254 6.10 13.05 12.40
N GLY A 255 5.91 13.13 13.71
CA GLY A 255 6.47 14.19 14.55
C GLY A 255 8.00 14.19 14.58
N ILE A 256 8.63 13.00 14.72
CA ILE A 256 10.09 12.86 14.69
C ILE A 256 10.63 13.30 13.33
N VAL A 257 10.06 12.80 12.23
CA VAL A 257 10.52 13.14 10.87
C VAL A 257 10.43 14.65 10.63
N ILE A 258 9.35 15.31 11.04
CA ILE A 258 9.23 16.76 10.92
C ILE A 258 10.30 17.45 11.78
N ALA A 259 10.48 17.03 13.03
CA ALA A 259 11.45 17.66 13.93
C ALA A 259 12.89 17.59 13.41
N THR A 260 13.28 16.46 12.75
CA THR A 260 14.62 16.32 12.15
C THR A 260 14.88 17.27 10.98
N GLN A 261 13.87 17.92 10.43
CA GLN A 261 14.06 18.92 9.34
C GLN A 261 14.39 20.30 9.86
N PHE A 262 14.32 20.55 11.17
CA PHE A 262 14.59 21.83 11.81
C PHE A 262 15.89 21.80 12.66
N ILE A 263 16.57 20.67 12.71
CA ILE A 263 17.88 20.48 13.38
C ILE A 263 18.97 20.40 12.34
#